data_0d6f156de8cd05607c4ba1e5146be16a
#
_entry.id   0d6f156de8cd05607c4ba1e5146be16a
#
_cell.length_a   1.000
_cell.length_b   1.000
_cell.length_c   1.000
_cell.angle_alpha   90.00
_cell.angle_beta   90.00
_cell.angle_gamma   90.00
#
_symmetry.space_group_name_H-M   'P 1'
#
loop_
_entity.id
_entity.type
_entity.pdbx_description
1 polymer ?
#
loop_
_entity_poly.entity_id
_entity_poly.type
_entity_poly.pdbx_seq_one_letter_code
_entity_poly.pdbx_strand_id
1 'polypeptide(L)'
;MKKILAFAEAGLLTVGFVGCNSKGASGNSEVMDSLSMAFGDLYGAGMGQQLRSMDSTINMEQALKGMEYIANADTSKAFMQGLQMGMQISQLYMGIQEQCGAPINKSLFMQHLREGLMKATPMGQEEMMAMQSKIEPLLKKAMEQSPKAIANKKAGEEYMNKLKADKSYTFTKSGIAYKVLAEGEGKNFSDSDVVKVNYVGRHVDGTEFDKSGEEPVSFNLKQVIPGFAEMIQLMKPGSKVTVVIPGDLAYGPEGSRNIEPSETLIFDIETLGVDDSKPAARPQINIPAMKKK
;
A
#
# COMPACT_ATOMS: atom_id res chain seq x y z
N MET A 1 -19.30 -22.19 36.86
CA MET A 1 -19.11 -23.07 35.68
C MET A 1 -19.70 -22.49 34.37
N LYS A 2 -20.94 -21.92 34.38
CA LYS A 2 -21.52 -21.33 33.16
C LYS A 2 -20.79 -20.08 32.58
N LYS A 3 -19.97 -19.38 33.35
CA LYS A 3 -19.23 -18.17 32.89
C LYS A 3 -17.91 -18.47 32.18
N ILE A 4 -17.36 -19.67 32.36
CA ILE A 4 -16.07 -20.07 31.70
C ILE A 4 -16.31 -20.66 30.32
N LEU A 5 -17.48 -21.32 30.13
CA LEU A 5 -17.84 -21.90 28.83
C LEU A 5 -18.38 -20.88 27.79
N ALA A 6 -18.80 -19.69 28.24
CA ALA A 6 -19.30 -18.64 27.33
C ALA A 6 -18.19 -17.92 26.52
N PHE A 7 -16.92 -18.17 26.83
CA PHE A 7 -15.78 -17.56 26.10
C PHE A 7 -15.41 -18.30 24.81
N ALA A 8 -15.96 -19.46 24.54
CA ALA A 8 -15.67 -20.24 23.33
C ALA A 8 -16.46 -19.80 22.09
N GLU A 9 -17.52 -18.98 22.25
CA GLU A 9 -18.39 -18.56 21.14
C GLU A 9 -18.16 -17.13 20.63
N ALA A 10 -17.35 -16.31 21.31
CA ALA A 10 -17.05 -14.95 20.87
C ALA A 10 -15.58 -14.84 20.45
N GLY A 11 -15.33 -14.81 19.16
CA GLY A 11 -13.99 -14.75 18.54
C GLY A 11 -13.21 -13.46 18.80
N LEU A 12 -13.07 -13.02 20.05
CA LEU A 12 -12.10 -11.99 20.45
C LEU A 12 -11.76 -12.20 21.93
N LEU A 13 -10.68 -12.92 22.19
CA LEU A 13 -10.06 -13.05 23.50
C LEU A 13 -9.28 -11.78 23.84
N THR A 14 -9.88 -10.84 24.53
CA THR A 14 -9.12 -9.95 25.42
C THR A 14 -8.84 -10.71 26.71
N VAL A 15 -7.70 -11.39 26.75
CA VAL A 15 -7.22 -12.05 27.96
C VAL A 15 -6.71 -10.99 28.92
N GLY A 16 -7.53 -10.64 29.89
CA GLY A 16 -7.08 -9.96 31.09
C GLY A 16 -6.24 -10.94 31.92
N PHE A 17 -4.94 -10.87 31.84
CA PHE A 17 -4.02 -11.62 32.72
C PHE A 17 -4.14 -11.08 34.14
N VAL A 18 -4.86 -11.81 34.99
CA VAL A 18 -4.71 -11.67 36.45
C VAL A 18 -3.56 -12.60 36.84
N GLY A 19 -2.39 -12.01 37.06
CA GLY A 19 -1.24 -12.74 37.57
C GLY A 19 -1.52 -13.29 38.99
N CYS A 20 -1.74 -14.59 39.10
CA CYS A 20 -1.69 -15.30 40.38
C CYS A 20 -0.30 -15.87 40.58
N ASN A 21 0.48 -15.16 41.37
CA ASN A 21 1.73 -15.69 41.94
C ASN A 21 1.34 -16.48 43.21
N SER A 22 1.15 -17.80 43.10
CA SER A 22 0.91 -18.65 44.28
C SER A 22 2.03 -19.68 44.39
N LYS A 23 2.91 -19.43 45.35
CA LYS A 23 3.72 -20.47 45.98
C LYS A 23 2.82 -21.29 46.93
N GLY A 24 2.73 -22.59 46.68
CA GLY A 24 2.33 -23.58 47.67
C GLY A 24 0.88 -24.04 47.63
N ALA A 25 0.62 -25.20 47.00
CA ALA A 25 -0.31 -26.23 47.49
C ALA A 25 -0.02 -27.55 46.75
N SER A 26 0.53 -28.53 47.43
CA SER A 26 0.90 -29.85 46.90
C SER A 26 -0.29 -30.83 46.77
N GLY A 27 -1.52 -30.37 46.73
CA GLY A 27 -2.72 -31.20 46.69
C GLY A 27 -3.54 -31.19 45.42
N ASN A 28 -3.14 -30.44 44.37
CA ASN A 28 -3.99 -30.22 43.20
C ASN A 28 -3.31 -30.50 41.85
N SER A 29 -2.15 -31.18 41.83
CA SER A 29 -1.38 -31.34 40.60
C SER A 29 -2.13 -32.17 39.55
N GLU A 30 -2.74 -33.30 39.90
CA GLU A 30 -3.44 -34.17 38.98
C GLU A 30 -4.68 -33.49 38.37
N VAL A 31 -5.41 -32.68 39.14
CA VAL A 31 -6.57 -31.93 38.62
C VAL A 31 -6.11 -30.80 37.70
N MET A 32 -5.03 -30.11 38.06
CA MET A 32 -4.46 -29.05 37.22
C MET A 32 -3.83 -29.61 35.96
N ASP A 33 -3.20 -30.77 36.02
CA ASP A 33 -2.68 -31.47 34.85
C ASP A 33 -3.82 -31.93 33.90
N SER A 34 -4.90 -32.49 34.47
CA SER A 34 -6.10 -32.86 33.72
C SER A 34 -6.80 -31.65 33.08
N LEU A 35 -6.88 -30.53 33.77
CA LEU A 35 -7.37 -29.26 33.22
C LEU A 35 -6.48 -28.74 32.11
N SER A 36 -5.18 -28.78 32.30
CA SER A 36 -4.20 -28.33 31.30
C SER A 36 -4.31 -29.14 30.00
N MET A 37 -4.42 -30.49 30.11
CA MET A 37 -4.66 -31.34 28.96
C MET A 37 -6.00 -31.03 28.27
N ALA A 38 -7.10 -30.92 29.02
CA ALA A 38 -8.41 -30.66 28.46
C ALA A 38 -8.49 -29.29 27.76
N PHE A 39 -7.87 -28.25 28.32
CA PHE A 39 -7.77 -26.96 27.65
C PHE A 39 -6.84 -27.02 26.43
N GLY A 40 -5.70 -27.70 26.52
CA GLY A 40 -4.80 -27.90 25.40
C GLY A 40 -5.48 -28.53 24.20
N ASP A 41 -6.22 -29.62 24.45
CA ASP A 41 -7.00 -30.32 23.41
C ASP A 41 -8.09 -29.41 22.78
N LEU A 42 -8.86 -28.73 23.64
CA LEU A 42 -9.94 -27.84 23.20
C LEU A 42 -9.42 -26.66 22.34
N TYR A 43 -8.40 -25.96 22.86
CA TYR A 43 -7.85 -24.80 22.17
C TYR A 43 -7.05 -25.21 20.94
N GLY A 44 -6.30 -26.33 21.00
CA GLY A 44 -5.54 -26.85 19.87
C GLY A 44 -6.44 -27.21 18.68
N ALA A 45 -7.57 -27.91 18.96
CA ALA A 45 -8.54 -28.24 17.91
C ALA A 45 -9.18 -26.99 17.31
N GLY A 46 -9.64 -26.04 18.14
CA GLY A 46 -10.27 -24.80 17.69
C GLY A 46 -9.34 -23.90 16.89
N MET A 47 -8.16 -23.62 17.42
CA MET A 47 -7.14 -22.79 16.74
C MET A 47 -6.63 -23.43 15.46
N GLY A 48 -6.42 -24.76 15.46
CA GLY A 48 -6.00 -25.47 14.27
C GLY A 48 -7.05 -25.43 13.14
N GLN A 49 -8.34 -25.46 13.48
CA GLN A 49 -9.41 -25.27 12.51
C GLN A 49 -9.45 -23.84 11.99
N GLN A 50 -9.33 -22.86 12.88
CA GLN A 50 -9.32 -21.44 12.53
C GLN A 50 -8.15 -21.09 11.60
N LEU A 51 -6.94 -21.53 11.89
CA LEU A 51 -5.75 -21.28 11.07
C LEU A 51 -5.94 -21.87 9.66
N ARG A 52 -6.41 -23.11 9.55
CA ARG A 52 -6.69 -23.73 8.25
C ARG A 52 -7.81 -23.05 7.45
N SER A 53 -8.78 -22.44 8.14
CA SER A 53 -9.84 -21.69 7.47
C SER A 53 -9.37 -20.31 6.95
N MET A 54 -8.35 -19.72 7.58
CA MET A 54 -7.74 -18.46 7.13
C MET A 54 -6.77 -18.69 5.96
N ASP A 55 -5.96 -19.73 6.04
CA ASP A 55 -5.01 -20.13 5.01
C ASP A 55 -4.76 -21.65 5.09
N SER A 56 -5.21 -22.38 4.08
CA SER A 56 -5.04 -23.84 4.02
C SER A 56 -3.59 -24.29 3.85
N THR A 57 -2.69 -23.38 3.48
CA THR A 57 -1.25 -23.66 3.25
C THR A 57 -0.38 -23.32 4.47
N ILE A 58 -0.99 -22.84 5.56
CA ILE A 58 -0.25 -22.40 6.74
C ILE A 58 0.60 -23.54 7.35
N ASN A 59 1.85 -23.22 7.67
CA ASN A 59 2.73 -24.16 8.36
C ASN A 59 2.38 -24.19 9.86
N MET A 60 1.71 -25.26 10.28
CA MET A 60 1.24 -25.47 11.65
C MET A 60 2.36 -25.52 12.68
N GLU A 61 3.54 -26.07 12.34
CA GLU A 61 4.68 -26.11 13.27
C GLU A 61 5.24 -24.71 13.52
N GLN A 62 5.31 -23.85 12.49
CA GLN A 62 5.73 -22.49 12.67
C GLN A 62 4.70 -21.66 13.45
N ALA A 63 3.42 -21.89 13.23
CA ALA A 63 2.37 -21.24 14.00
C ALA A 63 2.44 -21.66 15.46
N LEU A 64 2.65 -22.96 15.75
CA LEU A 64 2.81 -23.47 17.11
C LEU A 64 4.05 -22.86 17.81
N LYS A 65 5.20 -22.76 17.12
CA LYS A 65 6.41 -22.10 17.66
C LYS A 65 6.16 -20.66 18.07
N GLY A 66 5.37 -19.93 17.26
CA GLY A 66 4.95 -18.55 17.60
C GLY A 66 4.08 -18.50 18.86
N MET A 67 3.13 -19.42 18.99
CA MET A 67 2.28 -19.54 20.18
C MET A 67 3.09 -19.91 21.43
N GLU A 68 3.98 -20.89 21.33
CA GLU A 68 4.85 -21.32 22.42
C GLU A 68 5.80 -20.21 22.87
N TYR A 69 6.36 -19.44 21.91
CA TYR A 69 7.21 -18.30 22.24
C TYR A 69 6.49 -17.27 23.10
N ILE A 70 5.24 -16.97 22.78
CA ILE A 70 4.41 -16.03 23.54
C ILE A 70 3.96 -16.62 24.87
N ALA A 71 3.51 -17.88 24.89
CA ALA A 71 3.00 -18.55 26.08
C ALA A 71 4.05 -18.71 27.19
N ASN A 72 5.33 -18.87 26.79
CA ASN A 72 6.47 -19.01 27.71
C ASN A 72 7.27 -17.72 27.90
N ALA A 73 6.82 -16.60 27.31
CA ALA A 73 7.54 -15.34 27.41
C ALA A 73 7.41 -14.69 28.80
N ASP A 74 8.32 -13.76 29.09
CA ASP A 74 8.20 -12.87 30.24
C ASP A 74 6.90 -12.07 30.14
N THR A 75 6.06 -12.16 31.16
CA THR A 75 4.75 -11.45 31.22
C THR A 75 4.86 -10.06 31.85
N SER A 76 6.07 -9.55 32.08
CA SER A 76 6.22 -8.17 32.55
C SER A 76 5.57 -7.19 31.56
N LYS A 77 4.96 -6.14 32.11
CA LYS A 77 4.28 -5.11 31.30
C LYS A 77 5.21 -4.51 30.23
N ALA A 78 6.47 -4.27 30.59
CA ALA A 78 7.46 -3.71 29.67
C ALA A 78 7.79 -4.65 28.51
N PHE A 79 7.97 -5.95 28.79
CA PHE A 79 8.23 -6.95 27.76
C PHE A 79 7.03 -7.10 26.81
N MET A 80 5.80 -7.17 27.35
CA MET A 80 4.60 -7.29 26.53
C MET A 80 4.37 -6.07 25.63
N GLN A 81 4.65 -4.87 26.13
CA GLN A 81 4.61 -3.65 25.29
C GLN A 81 5.70 -3.69 24.20
N GLY A 82 6.90 -4.12 24.53
CA GLY A 82 7.99 -4.29 23.58
C GLY A 82 7.65 -5.29 22.49
N LEU A 83 7.01 -6.39 22.84
CA LEU A 83 6.55 -7.41 21.90
C LEU A 83 5.50 -6.85 20.90
N GLN A 84 4.54 -6.09 21.39
CA GLN A 84 3.55 -5.43 20.56
C GLN A 84 4.19 -4.44 19.56
N MET A 85 5.16 -3.63 20.03
CA MET A 85 5.93 -2.74 19.16
C MET A 85 6.77 -3.51 18.14
N GLY A 86 7.36 -4.64 18.55
CA GLY A 86 8.12 -5.53 17.66
C GLY A 86 7.28 -6.09 16.51
N MET A 87 6.01 -6.41 16.75
CA MET A 87 5.09 -6.82 15.67
C MET A 87 4.83 -5.68 14.67
N GLN A 88 4.69 -4.44 15.14
CA GLN A 88 4.55 -3.27 14.25
C GLN A 88 5.82 -3.05 13.41
N ILE A 89 6.99 -3.23 13.99
CA ILE A 89 8.28 -3.16 13.28
C ILE A 89 8.37 -4.27 12.22
N SER A 90 7.90 -5.48 12.52
CA SER A 90 7.85 -6.57 11.55
C SER A 90 6.95 -6.25 10.35
N GLN A 91 5.78 -5.64 10.59
CA GLN A 91 4.90 -5.17 9.52
C GLN A 91 5.55 -4.07 8.67
N LEU A 92 6.28 -3.15 9.31
CA LEU A 92 7.07 -2.12 8.61
C LEU A 92 8.11 -2.77 7.69
N TYR A 93 8.84 -3.78 8.16
CA TYR A 93 9.82 -4.50 7.33
C TYR A 93 9.19 -5.15 6.11
N MET A 94 8.05 -5.81 6.29
CA MET A 94 7.33 -6.45 5.19
C MET A 94 6.84 -5.41 4.17
N GLY A 95 6.26 -4.30 4.63
CA GLY A 95 5.79 -3.23 3.75
C GLY A 95 6.92 -2.59 2.94
N ILE A 96 8.08 -2.32 3.56
CA ILE A 96 9.25 -1.78 2.85
C ILE A 96 9.78 -2.79 1.83
N GLN A 97 9.88 -4.08 2.21
CA GLN A 97 10.33 -5.12 1.29
C GLN A 97 9.39 -5.29 0.09
N GLU A 98 8.09 -5.21 0.30
CA GLU A 98 7.09 -5.27 -0.76
C GLU A 98 7.22 -4.07 -1.73
N GLN A 99 7.33 -2.86 -1.19
CA GLN A 99 7.41 -1.64 -1.99
C GLN A 99 8.76 -1.47 -2.70
N CYS A 100 9.86 -1.78 -2.02
CA CYS A 100 11.21 -1.56 -2.55
C CYS A 100 11.81 -2.79 -3.25
N GLY A 101 11.15 -3.96 -3.14
CA GLY A 101 11.67 -5.21 -3.70
C GLY A 101 12.94 -5.73 -3.01
N ALA A 102 13.34 -5.13 -1.88
CA ALA A 102 14.53 -5.50 -1.12
C ALA A 102 14.27 -5.36 0.39
N PRO A 103 14.82 -6.27 1.22
CA PRO A 103 14.65 -6.19 2.65
C PRO A 103 15.46 -5.05 3.26
N ILE A 104 14.91 -4.42 4.30
CA ILE A 104 15.65 -3.47 5.13
C ILE A 104 16.77 -4.19 5.90
N ASN A 105 17.88 -3.51 6.15
CA ASN A 105 18.94 -4.03 7.01
C ASN A 105 18.47 -4.04 8.48
N LYS A 106 17.95 -5.20 8.91
CA LYS A 106 17.37 -5.37 10.24
C LYS A 106 18.39 -5.12 11.37
N SER A 107 19.65 -5.51 11.18
CA SER A 107 20.70 -5.31 12.19
C SER A 107 20.99 -3.84 12.41
N LEU A 108 21.14 -3.08 11.33
CA LEU A 108 21.37 -1.63 11.38
C LEU A 108 20.16 -0.91 11.96
N PHE A 109 18.95 -1.29 11.53
CA PHE A 109 17.71 -0.75 12.09
C PHE A 109 17.62 -0.94 13.59
N MET A 110 17.86 -2.17 14.09
CA MET A 110 17.78 -2.49 15.52
C MET A 110 18.87 -1.80 16.34
N GLN A 111 20.05 -1.59 15.76
CA GLN A 111 21.10 -0.79 16.40
C GLN A 111 20.61 0.64 16.64
N HIS A 112 20.14 1.34 15.61
CA HIS A 112 19.66 2.71 15.71
C HIS A 112 18.38 2.83 16.56
N LEU A 113 17.50 1.83 16.51
CA LEU A 113 16.33 1.75 17.38
C LEU A 113 16.77 1.71 18.86
N ARG A 114 17.75 0.88 19.19
CA ARG A 114 18.29 0.79 20.55
C ARG A 114 18.89 2.13 21.01
N GLU A 115 19.71 2.75 20.16
CA GLU A 115 20.31 4.06 20.46
C GLU A 115 19.24 5.12 20.73
N GLY A 116 18.17 5.13 19.94
CA GLY A 116 17.04 6.04 20.12
C GLY A 116 16.27 5.80 21.41
N LEU A 117 15.97 4.53 21.73
CA LEU A 117 15.23 4.15 22.93
C LEU A 117 16.00 4.45 24.23
N MET A 118 17.34 4.39 24.20
CA MET A 118 18.20 4.62 25.37
C MET A 118 18.57 6.09 25.59
N LYS A 119 18.15 7.00 24.72
CA LYS A 119 18.34 8.44 24.93
C LYS A 119 17.51 8.92 26.13
N ALA A 120 18.18 9.60 27.07
CA ALA A 120 17.52 10.14 28.27
C ALA A 120 16.60 11.33 27.96
N THR A 121 16.89 12.06 26.88
CA THR A 121 16.10 13.25 26.48
C THR A 121 15.20 12.87 25.31
N PRO A 122 13.88 13.09 25.42
CA PRO A 122 12.95 12.92 24.29
C PRO A 122 13.35 13.83 23.13
N MET A 123 13.16 13.32 21.91
CA MET A 123 13.38 14.09 20.69
C MET A 123 12.32 15.20 20.57
N GLY A 124 12.76 16.40 20.22
CA GLY A 124 11.88 17.53 19.97
C GLY A 124 11.08 17.37 18.68
N GLN A 125 9.96 18.09 18.58
CA GLN A 125 9.07 18.02 17.41
C GLN A 125 9.77 18.42 16.10
N GLU A 126 10.62 19.46 16.13
CA GLU A 126 11.40 19.89 14.98
C GLU A 126 12.41 18.84 14.51
N GLU A 127 13.09 18.19 15.46
CA GLU A 127 14.03 17.10 15.15
C GLU A 127 13.34 15.89 14.54
N MET A 128 12.14 15.56 15.05
CA MET A 128 11.31 14.48 14.50
C MET A 128 10.85 14.80 13.08
N MET A 129 10.40 16.02 12.80
CA MET A 129 10.02 16.46 11.46
C MET A 129 11.22 16.43 10.50
N ALA A 130 12.39 16.88 10.96
CA ALA A 130 13.61 16.83 10.16
C ALA A 130 14.06 15.41 9.83
N MET A 131 13.84 14.44 10.72
CA MET A 131 14.07 13.03 10.44
C MET A 131 13.05 12.46 9.45
N GLN A 132 11.76 12.77 9.63
CA GLN A 132 10.72 12.33 8.70
C GLN A 132 10.96 12.84 7.28
N SER A 133 11.39 14.11 7.11
CA SER A 133 11.68 14.68 5.80
C SER A 133 12.85 14.01 5.06
N LYS A 134 13.73 13.29 5.77
CA LYS A 134 14.82 12.51 5.18
C LYS A 134 14.38 11.13 4.68
N ILE A 135 13.31 10.59 5.26
CA ILE A 135 12.83 9.23 4.93
C ILE A 135 12.18 9.20 3.55
N GLU A 136 11.33 10.17 3.23
CA GLU A 136 10.57 10.21 1.99
C GLU A 136 11.46 10.12 0.72
N PRO A 137 12.50 10.96 0.54
CA PRO A 137 13.35 10.87 -0.63
C PRO A 137 14.18 9.57 -0.69
N LEU A 138 14.55 9.01 0.47
CA LEU A 138 15.25 7.73 0.53
C LEU A 138 14.34 6.57 0.14
N LEU A 139 13.10 6.58 0.63
CA LEU A 139 12.10 5.58 0.28
C LEU A 139 11.78 5.64 -1.21
N LYS A 140 11.53 6.84 -1.75
CA LYS A 140 11.30 7.05 -3.19
C LYS A 140 12.46 6.48 -4.03
N LYS A 141 13.70 6.81 -3.66
CA LYS A 141 14.89 6.29 -4.34
C LYS A 141 14.98 4.76 -4.27
N ALA A 142 14.65 4.16 -3.11
CA ALA A 142 14.65 2.71 -2.97
C ALA A 142 13.58 2.05 -3.85
N MET A 143 12.40 2.66 -3.95
CA MET A 143 11.30 2.19 -4.81
C MET A 143 11.66 2.30 -6.29
N GLU A 144 12.31 3.40 -6.72
CA GLU A 144 12.83 3.58 -8.09
C GLU A 144 13.86 2.51 -8.49
N GLN A 145 14.59 1.99 -7.50
CA GLN A 145 15.59 0.94 -7.67
C GLN A 145 15.02 -0.48 -7.50
N SER A 146 13.74 -0.62 -7.24
CA SER A 146 13.11 -1.94 -7.14
C SER A 146 13.21 -2.69 -8.47
N PRO A 147 13.38 -4.03 -8.45
CA PRO A 147 13.44 -4.81 -9.68
C PRO A 147 12.25 -4.59 -10.60
N LYS A 148 11.08 -4.37 -10.02
CA LYS A 148 9.82 -4.13 -10.73
C LYS A 148 9.81 -2.76 -11.41
N ALA A 149 10.19 -1.69 -10.69
CA ALA A 149 10.30 -0.35 -11.26
C ALA A 149 11.33 -0.30 -12.42
N ILE A 150 12.48 -0.94 -12.24
CA ILE A 150 13.51 -1.03 -13.29
C ILE A 150 12.97 -1.76 -14.53
N ALA A 151 12.29 -2.90 -14.34
CA ALA A 151 11.73 -3.67 -15.45
C ALA A 151 10.66 -2.87 -16.21
N ASN A 152 9.76 -2.21 -15.48
CA ASN A 152 8.68 -1.41 -16.06
C ASN A 152 9.21 -0.16 -16.78
N LYS A 153 10.22 0.50 -16.20
CA LYS A 153 10.88 1.64 -16.84
C LYS A 153 11.53 1.23 -18.15
N LYS A 154 12.25 0.10 -18.15
CA LYS A 154 12.85 -0.46 -19.37
C LYS A 154 11.79 -0.80 -20.44
N ALA A 155 10.70 -1.48 -20.04
CA ALA A 155 9.60 -1.81 -20.96
C ALA A 155 8.95 -0.55 -21.55
N GLY A 156 8.74 0.47 -20.72
CA GLY A 156 8.23 1.77 -21.14
C GLY A 156 9.17 2.47 -22.12
N GLU A 157 10.47 2.51 -21.85
CA GLU A 157 11.49 3.09 -22.74
C GLU A 157 11.52 2.36 -24.10
N GLU A 158 11.45 1.03 -24.09
CA GLU A 158 11.38 0.24 -25.33
C GLU A 158 10.11 0.55 -26.13
N TYR A 159 8.97 0.70 -25.46
CA TYR A 159 7.71 1.08 -26.08
C TYR A 159 7.79 2.48 -26.69
N MET A 160 8.25 3.48 -25.93
CA MET A 160 8.43 4.85 -26.39
C MET A 160 9.41 4.94 -27.57
N ASN A 161 10.47 4.14 -27.57
CA ASN A 161 11.44 4.11 -28.68
C ASN A 161 10.81 3.54 -29.97
N LYS A 162 9.92 2.55 -29.87
CA LYS A 162 9.15 2.07 -31.04
C LYS A 162 8.27 3.17 -31.62
N LEU A 163 7.65 4.00 -30.78
CA LEU A 163 6.80 5.10 -31.22
C LEU A 163 7.57 6.21 -31.96
N LYS A 164 8.88 6.41 -31.66
CA LYS A 164 9.72 7.37 -32.40
C LYS A 164 9.85 7.05 -33.90
N ALA A 165 9.68 5.78 -34.27
CA ALA A 165 9.67 5.36 -35.67
C ALA A 165 8.31 5.60 -36.36
N ASP A 166 7.24 5.78 -35.59
CA ASP A 166 5.89 6.05 -36.11
C ASP A 166 5.67 7.57 -36.23
N LYS A 167 5.67 8.07 -37.46
CA LYS A 167 5.49 9.50 -37.77
C LYS A 167 4.11 10.04 -37.38
N SER A 168 3.16 9.19 -37.00
CA SER A 168 1.84 9.62 -36.50
C SER A 168 1.87 10.10 -35.07
N TYR A 169 2.97 9.83 -34.32
CA TYR A 169 3.15 10.30 -32.95
C TYR A 169 3.99 11.57 -32.89
N THR A 170 3.56 12.48 -32.04
CA THR A 170 4.28 13.71 -31.67
C THR A 170 4.79 13.55 -30.24
N PHE A 171 6.01 14.02 -29.97
CA PHE A 171 6.63 13.98 -28.64
C PHE A 171 6.66 15.38 -28.03
N THR A 172 6.27 15.52 -26.78
CA THR A 172 6.45 16.78 -26.03
C THR A 172 7.85 16.86 -25.42
N LYS A 173 8.18 18.03 -24.90
CA LYS A 173 9.47 18.25 -24.21
C LYS A 173 9.57 17.46 -22.89
N SER A 174 8.45 17.20 -22.23
CA SER A 174 8.37 16.40 -21.00
C SER A 174 8.57 14.91 -21.24
N GLY A 175 8.36 14.45 -22.48
CA GLY A 175 8.57 13.06 -22.90
C GLY A 175 7.28 12.27 -23.08
N ILE A 176 6.06 12.86 -23.01
CA ILE A 176 4.85 12.16 -23.42
C ILE A 176 4.82 12.05 -24.96
N ALA A 177 4.27 10.94 -25.46
CA ALA A 177 4.01 10.76 -26.89
C ALA A 177 2.50 10.74 -27.14
N TYR A 178 2.03 11.44 -28.15
CA TYR A 178 0.60 11.45 -28.46
C TYR A 178 0.34 11.40 -29.96
N LYS A 179 -0.82 10.88 -30.31
CA LYS A 179 -1.37 10.82 -31.67
C LYS A 179 -2.76 11.43 -31.67
N VAL A 180 -2.97 12.44 -32.50
CA VAL A 180 -4.29 13.06 -32.69
C VAL A 180 -5.15 12.19 -33.59
N LEU A 181 -6.31 11.78 -33.11
CA LEU A 181 -7.30 11.00 -33.84
C LEU A 181 -8.40 11.89 -34.40
N ALA A 182 -8.77 12.97 -33.69
CA ALA A 182 -9.67 14.01 -34.13
C ALA A 182 -9.28 15.34 -33.50
N GLU A 183 -9.22 16.38 -34.31
CA GLU A 183 -9.03 17.74 -33.83
C GLU A 183 -10.33 18.28 -33.23
N GLY A 184 -10.21 19.03 -32.14
CA GLY A 184 -11.31 19.78 -31.53
C GLY A 184 -11.28 21.24 -31.96
N GLU A 185 -12.29 21.98 -31.54
CA GLU A 185 -12.45 23.40 -31.86
C GLU A 185 -12.40 24.28 -30.58
N GLY A 186 -12.06 25.54 -30.74
CA GLY A 186 -12.03 26.52 -29.66
C GLY A 186 -10.64 26.71 -29.05
N LYS A 187 -10.62 27.07 -27.76
CA LYS A 187 -9.37 27.30 -27.00
C LYS A 187 -8.95 26.07 -26.30
N ASN A 188 -7.62 25.91 -26.12
CA ASN A 188 -7.04 24.89 -25.27
C ASN A 188 -7.48 25.06 -23.82
N PHE A 189 -7.52 23.96 -23.06
CA PHE A 189 -7.83 23.98 -21.64
C PHE A 189 -6.69 24.58 -20.82
N SER A 190 -7.03 25.19 -19.70
CA SER A 190 -6.08 25.73 -18.73
C SER A 190 -5.90 24.76 -17.53
N ASP A 191 -4.84 24.94 -16.76
CA ASP A 191 -4.53 24.13 -15.58
C ASP A 191 -5.59 24.24 -14.45
N SER A 192 -6.40 25.31 -14.48
CA SER A 192 -7.46 25.56 -13.50
C SER A 192 -8.81 24.97 -13.91
N ASP A 193 -8.93 24.45 -15.13
CA ASP A 193 -10.21 23.96 -15.64
C ASP A 193 -10.57 22.60 -15.02
N VAL A 194 -11.86 22.39 -14.90
CA VAL A 194 -12.46 21.08 -14.70
C VAL A 194 -12.96 20.62 -16.05
N VAL A 195 -12.41 19.53 -16.57
CA VAL A 195 -12.65 19.09 -17.95
C VAL A 195 -13.45 17.80 -17.96
N LYS A 196 -14.53 17.77 -18.74
CA LYS A 196 -15.30 16.55 -19.04
C LYS A 196 -14.60 15.74 -20.10
N VAL A 197 -14.34 14.47 -19.80
CA VAL A 197 -13.66 13.55 -20.71
C VAL A 197 -14.33 12.17 -20.74
N ASN A 198 -14.24 11.51 -21.86
CA ASN A 198 -14.27 10.06 -21.95
C ASN A 198 -12.84 9.56 -22.06
N TYR A 199 -12.48 8.48 -21.37
CA TYR A 199 -11.15 7.92 -21.44
C TYR A 199 -11.13 6.40 -21.26
N VAL A 200 -10.09 5.79 -21.79
CA VAL A 200 -9.72 4.39 -21.52
C VAL A 200 -8.24 4.36 -21.22
N GLY A 201 -7.89 3.86 -20.04
CA GLY A 201 -6.50 3.66 -19.58
C GLY A 201 -6.06 2.22 -19.78
N ARG A 202 -4.88 2.01 -20.39
CA ARG A 202 -4.30 0.69 -20.66
C ARG A 202 -2.84 0.62 -20.25
N HIS A 203 -2.42 -0.57 -19.90
CA HIS A 203 -1.02 -0.96 -19.80
C HIS A 203 -0.38 -1.03 -21.19
N VAL A 204 0.95 -1.07 -21.26
CA VAL A 204 1.68 -1.20 -22.55
C VAL A 204 1.42 -2.52 -23.28
N ASP A 205 0.92 -3.55 -22.58
CA ASP A 205 0.49 -4.81 -23.17
C ASP A 205 -0.93 -4.75 -23.77
N GLY A 206 -1.62 -3.61 -23.61
CA GLY A 206 -2.96 -3.35 -24.11
C GLY A 206 -4.08 -3.72 -23.13
N THR A 207 -3.80 -4.32 -21.97
CA THR A 207 -4.83 -4.62 -20.98
C THR A 207 -5.36 -3.34 -20.35
N GLU A 208 -6.68 -3.27 -20.18
CA GLU A 208 -7.39 -2.12 -19.61
C GLU A 208 -7.32 -2.16 -18.08
N PHE A 209 -6.96 -1.06 -17.46
CA PHE A 209 -6.95 -0.92 -16.00
C PHE A 209 -8.02 0.03 -15.47
N ASP A 210 -8.46 0.98 -16.31
CA ASP A 210 -9.47 1.99 -15.94
C ASP A 210 -10.16 2.58 -17.17
N LYS A 211 -11.40 3.07 -17.03
CA LYS A 211 -12.13 3.82 -18.04
C LYS A 211 -13.24 4.66 -17.46
N SER A 212 -13.71 5.67 -18.21
CA SER A 212 -14.99 6.29 -17.96
C SER A 212 -16.13 5.28 -18.14
N GLY A 213 -17.20 5.43 -17.36
CA GLY A 213 -18.42 4.64 -17.52
C GLY A 213 -19.22 5.07 -18.76
N GLU A 214 -20.55 4.87 -18.69
CA GLU A 214 -21.47 5.36 -19.73
C GLU A 214 -21.54 6.90 -19.75
N GLU A 215 -21.31 7.54 -18.59
CA GLU A 215 -21.27 8.98 -18.44
C GLU A 215 -19.82 9.50 -18.44
N PRO A 216 -19.55 10.67 -19.04
CA PRO A 216 -18.26 11.32 -18.99
C PRO A 216 -17.83 11.66 -17.55
N VAL A 217 -16.53 11.65 -17.31
CA VAL A 217 -15.95 12.00 -16.01
C VAL A 217 -15.37 13.40 -16.05
N SER A 218 -15.60 14.18 -14.98
CA SER A 218 -15.03 15.51 -14.82
C SER A 218 -13.77 15.48 -13.97
N PHE A 219 -12.64 15.91 -14.53
CA PHE A 219 -11.35 15.97 -13.86
C PHE A 219 -10.90 17.41 -13.64
N ASN A 220 -10.50 17.70 -12.41
CA ASN A 220 -9.70 18.90 -12.11
C ASN A 220 -8.24 18.59 -12.49
N LEU A 221 -7.66 19.37 -13.40
CA LEU A 221 -6.33 19.12 -13.95
C LEU A 221 -5.21 19.20 -12.90
N LYS A 222 -5.43 19.89 -11.77
CA LYS A 222 -4.48 19.90 -10.63
C LYS A 222 -4.48 18.60 -9.80
N GLN A 223 -5.38 17.66 -10.10
CA GLN A 223 -5.62 16.48 -9.26
C GLN A 223 -5.46 15.16 -10.03
N VAL A 224 -4.99 15.23 -11.26
CA VAL A 224 -4.67 14.07 -12.09
C VAL A 224 -3.15 13.93 -12.23
N ILE A 225 -2.69 12.82 -12.79
CA ILE A 225 -1.26 12.61 -13.07
C ILE A 225 -0.72 13.67 -14.03
N PRO A 226 0.54 14.11 -13.85
CA PRO A 226 1.12 15.23 -14.62
C PRO A 226 1.00 15.08 -16.14
N GLY A 227 1.30 13.90 -16.68
CA GLY A 227 1.23 13.67 -18.12
C GLY A 227 -0.20 13.72 -18.69
N PHE A 228 -1.20 13.33 -17.91
CA PHE A 228 -2.61 13.46 -18.31
C PHE A 228 -3.06 14.93 -18.33
N ALA A 229 -2.68 15.70 -17.29
CA ALA A 229 -2.94 17.13 -17.23
C ALA A 229 -2.26 17.88 -18.39
N GLU A 230 -1.00 17.58 -18.69
CA GLU A 230 -0.26 18.15 -19.80
C GLU A 230 -0.96 17.87 -21.14
N MET A 231 -1.38 16.61 -21.37
CA MET A 231 -2.07 16.26 -22.61
C MET A 231 -3.38 17.03 -22.77
N ILE A 232 -4.21 17.08 -21.73
CA ILE A 232 -5.50 17.81 -21.78
C ILE A 232 -5.26 19.30 -22.10
N GLN A 233 -4.22 19.94 -21.55
CA GLN A 233 -3.89 21.34 -21.85
C GLN A 233 -3.47 21.58 -23.30
N LEU A 234 -3.00 20.55 -24.00
CA LEU A 234 -2.71 20.60 -25.44
C LEU A 234 -3.95 20.36 -26.31
N MET A 235 -5.04 19.87 -25.73
CA MET A 235 -6.28 19.55 -26.44
C MET A 235 -7.27 20.73 -26.43
N LYS A 236 -8.26 20.63 -27.30
CA LYS A 236 -9.43 21.51 -27.40
C LYS A 236 -10.70 20.70 -27.16
N PRO A 237 -11.84 21.34 -26.85
CA PRO A 237 -13.13 20.65 -26.80
C PRO A 237 -13.41 19.87 -28.09
N GLY A 238 -13.82 18.61 -27.97
CA GLY A 238 -14.08 17.71 -29.09
C GLY A 238 -12.86 16.97 -29.64
N SER A 239 -11.65 17.23 -29.10
CA SER A 239 -10.43 16.47 -29.51
C SER A 239 -10.48 15.02 -29.05
N LYS A 240 -9.92 14.14 -29.88
CA LYS A 240 -9.63 12.74 -29.52
C LYS A 240 -8.15 12.44 -29.72
N VAL A 241 -7.49 11.87 -28.74
CA VAL A 241 -6.07 11.52 -28.78
C VAL A 241 -5.81 10.17 -28.16
N THR A 242 -4.78 9.48 -28.65
CA THR A 242 -4.08 8.45 -27.91
C THR A 242 -2.82 9.07 -27.35
N VAL A 243 -2.60 8.99 -26.04
CA VAL A 243 -1.38 9.48 -25.37
C VAL A 243 -0.69 8.37 -24.61
N VAL A 244 0.64 8.36 -24.69
CA VAL A 244 1.52 7.44 -23.93
C VAL A 244 2.30 8.27 -22.94
N ILE A 245 2.13 7.96 -21.67
CA ILE A 245 2.64 8.72 -20.53
C ILE A 245 3.68 7.85 -19.82
N PRO A 246 4.97 8.26 -19.82
CA PRO A 246 6.02 7.57 -19.04
C PRO A 246 5.68 7.52 -17.56
N GLY A 247 6.13 6.48 -16.87
CA GLY A 247 5.84 6.25 -15.46
C GLY A 247 6.15 7.45 -14.55
N ASP A 248 7.23 8.19 -14.82
CA ASP A 248 7.64 9.38 -14.06
C ASP A 248 6.63 10.54 -14.17
N LEU A 249 5.81 10.57 -15.22
CA LEU A 249 4.71 11.52 -15.43
C LEU A 249 3.33 10.91 -15.15
N ALA A 250 3.29 9.65 -14.72
CA ALA A 250 2.11 8.91 -14.33
C ALA A 250 2.08 8.74 -12.80
N TYR A 251 2.12 7.52 -12.31
CA TYR A 251 2.04 7.22 -10.87
C TYR A 251 3.40 7.05 -10.19
N GLY A 252 4.49 7.24 -10.94
CA GLY A 252 5.86 7.20 -10.42
C GLY A 252 6.27 5.85 -9.85
N PRO A 253 7.31 5.82 -8.98
CA PRO A 253 7.82 4.60 -8.39
C PRO A 253 6.86 3.98 -7.35
N GLU A 254 5.86 4.70 -6.90
CA GLU A 254 4.86 4.20 -5.97
C GLU A 254 3.81 3.32 -6.66
N GLY A 255 3.56 3.60 -7.94
CA GLY A 255 2.47 2.95 -8.65
C GLY A 255 1.10 3.32 -8.07
N SER A 256 0.11 2.48 -8.32
CA SER A 256 -1.24 2.59 -7.74
C SER A 256 -1.86 1.20 -7.65
N ARG A 257 -3.09 1.09 -7.13
CA ARG A 257 -3.77 -0.21 -6.88
C ARG A 257 -3.64 -1.23 -8.02
N ASN A 258 -3.84 -0.79 -9.28
CA ASN A 258 -3.80 -1.63 -10.48
C ASN A 258 -2.65 -1.24 -11.43
N ILE A 259 -1.72 -0.40 -10.98
CA ILE A 259 -0.63 0.15 -11.79
C ILE A 259 0.66 -0.11 -11.03
N GLU A 260 1.59 -0.77 -11.69
CA GLU A 260 2.86 -1.15 -11.11
C GLU A 260 3.83 0.05 -10.96
N PRO A 261 4.87 -0.08 -10.11
CA PRO A 261 5.90 0.95 -9.97
C PRO A 261 6.53 1.37 -11.31
N SER A 262 6.60 2.67 -11.56
CA SER A 262 7.23 3.29 -12.74
C SER A 262 6.66 2.81 -14.09
N GLU A 263 5.42 2.39 -14.13
CA GLU A 263 4.79 1.86 -15.33
C GLU A 263 4.40 2.96 -16.30
N THR A 264 4.72 2.77 -17.58
CA THR A 264 4.27 3.62 -18.69
C THR A 264 2.84 3.25 -19.05
N LEU A 265 1.98 4.25 -19.21
CA LEU A 265 0.55 4.08 -19.42
C LEU A 265 0.11 4.64 -20.77
N ILE A 266 -0.95 4.07 -21.33
CA ILE A 266 -1.58 4.50 -22.56
C ILE A 266 -3.00 4.95 -22.23
N PHE A 267 -3.38 6.14 -22.70
CA PHE A 267 -4.75 6.61 -22.57
C PHE A 267 -5.31 7.02 -23.94
N ASP A 268 -6.50 6.54 -24.25
CA ASP A 268 -7.35 7.16 -25.27
C ASP A 268 -8.24 8.17 -24.56
N ILE A 269 -8.21 9.43 -24.99
CA ILE A 269 -8.91 10.52 -24.35
C ILE A 269 -9.76 11.25 -25.39
N GLU A 270 -11.03 11.49 -25.06
CA GLU A 270 -11.92 12.39 -25.76
C GLU A 270 -12.33 13.52 -24.82
N THR A 271 -12.03 14.75 -25.17
CA THR A 271 -12.42 15.93 -24.39
C THR A 271 -13.78 16.46 -24.89
N LEU A 272 -14.69 16.75 -23.97
CA LEU A 272 -16.04 17.23 -24.30
C LEU A 272 -16.21 18.74 -24.04
N GLY A 273 -15.42 19.30 -23.09
CA GLY A 273 -15.52 20.71 -22.73
C GLY A 273 -15.22 20.96 -21.26
N VAL A 274 -15.27 22.23 -20.84
CA VAL A 274 -15.17 22.62 -19.44
C VAL A 274 -16.45 22.26 -18.71
N ASP A 275 -16.31 21.74 -17.52
CA ASP A 275 -17.42 21.49 -16.61
C ASP A 275 -17.60 22.66 -15.65
N ASP A 276 -18.54 23.55 -15.93
CA ASP A 276 -18.86 24.70 -15.07
C ASP A 276 -19.68 24.29 -13.83
N SER A 277 -20.14 23.04 -13.74
CA SER A 277 -20.75 22.50 -12.54
C SER A 277 -19.67 22.21 -11.50
N LYS A 278 -19.95 22.44 -10.20
CA LYS A 278 -19.02 22.03 -9.15
C LYS A 278 -18.69 20.55 -9.35
N PRO A 279 -17.41 20.14 -9.32
CA PRO A 279 -17.04 18.76 -9.57
C PRO A 279 -17.83 17.86 -8.62
N ALA A 280 -18.54 16.90 -9.18
CA ALA A 280 -19.11 15.81 -8.42
C ALA A 280 -17.97 15.15 -7.61
N ALA A 281 -18.23 14.84 -6.33
CA ALA A 281 -17.24 14.22 -5.47
C ALA A 281 -16.59 13.04 -6.19
N ARG A 282 -15.27 13.04 -6.24
CA ARG A 282 -14.40 12.05 -6.90
C ARG A 282 -14.92 10.62 -6.76
N PRO A 283 -14.72 9.74 -7.75
CA PRO A 283 -14.41 8.37 -7.42
C PRO A 283 -13.12 8.40 -6.58
N GLN A 284 -13.26 8.18 -5.29
CA GLN A 284 -12.12 8.06 -4.41
C GLN A 284 -11.36 6.81 -4.86
N ILE A 285 -10.22 7.00 -5.55
CA ILE A 285 -9.15 6.02 -5.49
C ILE A 285 -8.78 6.03 -4.01
N ASN A 286 -9.30 5.05 -3.30
CA ASN A 286 -9.20 4.94 -1.86
C ASN A 286 -7.74 4.53 -1.58
N ILE A 287 -6.85 5.53 -1.50
CA ILE A 287 -5.56 5.36 -0.86
C ILE A 287 -5.94 5.09 0.60
N PRO A 288 -5.69 3.90 1.15
CA PRO A 288 -5.94 3.70 2.56
C PRO A 288 -5.00 4.63 3.32
N ALA A 289 -5.54 5.75 3.79
CA ALA A 289 -4.86 6.56 4.78
C ALA A 289 -4.49 5.63 5.92
N MET A 290 -3.22 5.56 6.27
CA MET A 290 -2.78 4.98 7.53
C MET A 290 -3.66 5.60 8.60
N LYS A 291 -4.60 4.81 9.12
CA LYS A 291 -5.44 5.23 10.23
C LYS A 291 -4.52 5.50 11.41
N LYS A 292 -4.32 6.79 11.71
CA LYS A 292 -3.88 7.20 13.03
C LYS A 292 -4.91 6.65 14.03
N LYS A 293 -4.49 5.70 14.83
CA LYS A 293 -5.07 5.38 16.13
C LYS A 293 -4.02 5.64 17.20
#